data_8fd2f72c1a9d6776a3228e3b088fd423
#
_entry.id   8fd2f72c1a9d6776a3228e3b088fd423
#
_cell.length_a   1.000
_cell.length_b   1.000
_cell.length_c   1.000
_cell.angle_alpha   90.00
_cell.angle_beta   90.00
_cell.angle_gamma   90.00
#
_symmetry.space_group_name_H-M   'P 1'
#
loop_
_entity.id
_entity.type
_entity.pdbx_description
1 polymer ?
#
loop_
_entity_poly.entity_id
_entity_poly.type
_entity_poly.pdbx_seq_one_letter_code
_entity_poly.pdbx_strand_id
1 'polypeptide(L)'
;MDFAESPGLLINKLAHAMALDMDRRLKSYDVTMSQWAMLKQLWRQEGRSQVELQEFLGLDGATVTGLVQRMTHLGLIQRRPDPSDKRVQRVFLTERGRALEQITAVFEEEVNAHALAGFSADERVFFLRLLTRALQNCEGK
;
A
#
# COMPACT_ATOMS: atom_id res chain seq x y z
N MET A 1 32.05 -4.75 -8.66
CA MET A 1 30.77 -4.16 -9.11
C MET A 1 30.59 -2.84 -8.39
N ASP A 2 30.36 -1.80 -9.14
CA ASP A 2 30.01 -0.50 -8.56
C ASP A 2 28.62 -0.64 -7.91
N PHE A 3 28.48 -0.18 -6.66
CA PHE A 3 27.19 -0.20 -5.96
C PHE A 3 26.08 0.51 -6.75
N ALA A 4 26.45 1.52 -7.55
CA ALA A 4 25.50 2.24 -8.39
C ALA A 4 24.84 1.36 -9.47
N GLU A 5 25.45 0.23 -9.80
CA GLU A 5 24.95 -0.70 -10.83
C GLU A 5 24.23 -1.90 -10.24
N SER A 6 24.12 -1.99 -8.90
CA SER A 6 23.42 -3.10 -8.25
C SER A 6 21.89 -2.95 -8.39
N PRO A 7 21.21 -3.91 -9.05
CA PRO A 7 19.76 -3.85 -9.19
C PRO A 7 19.02 -3.74 -7.84
N GLY A 8 19.44 -4.52 -6.86
CA GLY A 8 18.80 -4.50 -5.54
C GLY A 8 18.90 -3.15 -4.84
N LEU A 9 20.07 -2.50 -4.93
CA LEU A 9 20.28 -1.18 -4.36
C LEU A 9 19.45 -0.11 -5.10
N LEU A 10 19.44 -0.14 -6.41
CA LEU A 10 18.68 0.81 -7.24
C LEU A 10 17.17 0.67 -7.01
N ILE A 11 16.67 -0.57 -6.97
CA ILE A 11 15.26 -0.84 -6.72
C ILE A 11 14.87 -0.32 -5.33
N ASN A 12 15.70 -0.58 -4.32
CA ASN A 12 15.44 -0.13 -2.96
C ASN A 12 15.43 1.40 -2.86
N LYS A 13 16.39 2.07 -3.47
CA LYS A 13 16.44 3.54 -3.51
C LYS A 13 15.24 4.13 -4.24
N LEU A 14 14.87 3.54 -5.37
CA LEU A 14 13.72 4.00 -6.15
C LEU A 14 12.44 3.84 -5.33
N ALA A 15 12.22 2.67 -4.74
CA ALA A 15 11.04 2.41 -3.91
C ALA A 15 10.95 3.39 -2.74
N HIS A 16 12.08 3.67 -2.07
CA HIS A 16 12.14 4.62 -0.98
C HIS A 16 11.79 6.04 -1.43
N ALA A 17 12.37 6.49 -2.56
CA ALA A 17 12.09 7.81 -3.10
C ALA A 17 10.62 7.99 -3.49
N MET A 18 10.02 6.96 -4.09
CA MET A 18 8.61 6.96 -4.45
C MET A 18 7.72 6.98 -3.21
N ALA A 19 8.09 6.23 -2.17
CA ALA A 19 7.36 6.22 -0.90
C ALA A 19 7.39 7.58 -0.21
N LEU A 20 8.52 8.28 -0.23
CA LEU A 20 8.63 9.63 0.33
C LEU A 20 7.76 10.64 -0.44
N ASP A 21 7.71 10.53 -1.76
CA ASP A 21 6.85 11.39 -2.59
C ASP A 21 5.37 11.14 -2.26
N MET A 22 4.98 9.88 -2.15
CA MET A 22 3.61 9.52 -1.77
C MET A 22 3.25 10.03 -0.37
N ASP A 23 4.16 9.87 0.59
CA ASP A 23 3.95 10.33 1.97
C ASP A 23 3.73 11.83 2.04
N ARG A 24 4.48 12.62 1.28
CA ARG A 24 4.29 14.07 1.22
C ARG A 24 2.89 14.45 0.71
N ARG A 25 2.38 13.71 -0.28
CA ARG A 25 1.05 13.95 -0.85
C ARG A 25 -0.05 13.54 0.12
N LEU A 26 0.13 12.43 0.82
CA LEU A 26 -0.83 11.92 1.80
C LEU A 26 -0.95 12.80 3.03
N LYS A 27 0.09 13.53 3.40
CA LYS A 27 0.10 14.40 4.59
C LYS A 27 -1.01 15.43 4.60
N SER A 28 -1.39 15.96 3.44
CA SER A 28 -2.47 16.94 3.34
C SER A 28 -3.83 16.38 3.74
N TYR A 29 -3.95 15.05 3.82
CA TYR A 29 -5.17 14.36 4.24
C TYR A 29 -4.99 13.61 5.57
N ASP A 30 -3.87 13.86 6.29
CA ASP A 30 -3.54 13.23 7.57
C ASP A 30 -3.50 11.69 7.47
N VAL A 31 -3.04 11.18 6.34
CA VAL A 31 -2.91 9.73 6.09
C VAL A 31 -1.43 9.37 5.95
N THR A 32 -1.00 8.34 6.68
CA THR A 32 0.35 7.79 6.55
C THR A 32 0.40 6.72 5.45
N MET A 33 1.61 6.35 5.02
CA MET A 33 1.81 5.27 4.06
C MET A 33 1.21 3.94 4.55
N SER A 34 1.40 3.59 5.83
CA SER A 34 0.85 2.37 6.40
C SER A 34 -0.67 2.36 6.41
N GLN A 35 -1.27 3.51 6.74
CA GLN A 35 -2.73 3.66 6.71
C GLN A 35 -3.26 3.54 5.29
N TRP A 36 -2.60 4.18 4.34
CA TRP A 36 -2.96 4.09 2.93
C TRP A 36 -2.87 2.66 2.40
N ALA A 37 -1.80 1.93 2.75
CA ALA A 37 -1.64 0.53 2.37
C ALA A 37 -2.80 -0.34 2.89
N MET A 38 -3.24 -0.12 4.13
CA MET A 38 -4.40 -0.80 4.69
C MET A 38 -5.68 -0.41 3.95
N LEU A 39 -5.90 0.87 3.69
CA LEU A 39 -7.06 1.33 2.93
C LEU A 39 -7.11 0.69 1.55
N LYS A 40 -5.98 0.57 0.86
CA LYS A 40 -5.92 -0.09 -0.45
C LYS A 40 -6.44 -1.53 -0.40
N GLN A 41 -6.11 -2.27 0.65
CA GLN A 41 -6.61 -3.63 0.81
C GLN A 41 -8.14 -3.64 1.01
N LEU A 42 -8.65 -2.70 1.79
CA LEU A 42 -10.08 -2.59 2.07
C LEU A 42 -10.88 -2.06 0.88
N TRP A 43 -10.29 -1.19 0.06
CA TRP A 43 -10.94 -0.75 -1.18
C TRP A 43 -11.10 -1.91 -2.17
N ARG A 44 -10.16 -2.85 -2.14
CA ARG A 44 -10.25 -4.06 -2.98
C ARG A 44 -11.32 -5.01 -2.45
N GLN A 45 -11.40 -5.17 -1.13
CA GLN A 45 -12.38 -6.04 -0.48
C GLN A 45 -12.54 -5.65 0.98
N GLU A 46 -13.70 -5.17 1.36
CA GLU A 46 -14.05 -4.90 2.76
C GLU A 46 -14.32 -6.20 3.53
N GLY A 47 -14.34 -6.10 4.84
CA GLY A 47 -14.66 -7.23 5.69
C GLY A 47 -13.52 -8.21 5.89
N ARG A 48 -12.30 -7.83 5.59
CA ARG A 48 -11.13 -8.66 5.85
C ARG A 48 -10.89 -8.76 7.35
N SER A 49 -10.48 -9.94 7.80
CA SER A 49 -10.07 -10.12 9.19
C SER A 49 -8.71 -9.46 9.44
N GLN A 50 -8.40 -9.19 10.72
CA GLN A 50 -7.08 -8.64 11.08
C GLN A 50 -5.94 -9.61 10.70
N VAL A 51 -6.17 -10.92 10.76
CA VAL A 51 -5.18 -11.92 10.33
C VAL A 51 -4.91 -11.82 8.84
N GLU A 52 -5.96 -11.70 8.02
CA GLU A 52 -5.81 -11.49 6.58
C GLU A 52 -5.03 -10.21 6.27
N LEU A 53 -5.31 -9.13 7.00
CA LEU A 53 -4.60 -7.86 6.82
C LEU A 53 -3.12 -7.98 7.20
N GLN A 54 -2.78 -8.75 8.24
CA GLN A 54 -1.40 -9.04 8.61
C GLN A 54 -0.65 -9.71 7.44
N GLU A 55 -1.27 -10.69 6.82
CA GLU A 55 -0.69 -11.43 5.70
C GLU A 55 -0.48 -10.52 4.48
N PHE A 56 -1.50 -9.76 4.11
CA PHE A 56 -1.42 -8.86 2.94
C PHE A 56 -0.40 -7.74 3.13
N LEU A 57 -0.29 -7.21 4.35
CA LEU A 57 0.63 -6.10 4.63
C LEU A 57 2.02 -6.56 5.02
N GLY A 58 2.20 -7.84 5.33
CA GLY A 58 3.48 -8.37 5.79
C GLY A 58 3.89 -7.80 7.14
N LEU A 59 2.93 -7.46 7.99
CA LEU A 59 3.15 -6.87 9.32
C LEU A 59 2.76 -7.86 10.41
N ASP A 60 3.35 -7.70 11.60
CA ASP A 60 2.98 -8.52 12.75
C ASP A 60 1.63 -8.10 13.35
N GLY A 61 1.06 -8.96 14.21
CA GLY A 61 -0.26 -8.75 14.79
C GLY A 61 -0.35 -7.51 15.67
N ALA A 62 0.69 -7.21 16.45
CA ALA A 62 0.70 -6.04 17.32
C ALA A 62 0.69 -4.74 16.50
N THR A 63 1.47 -4.70 15.42
CA THR A 63 1.53 -3.56 14.52
C THR A 63 0.18 -3.32 13.83
N VAL A 64 -0.46 -4.37 13.32
CA VAL A 64 -1.78 -4.28 12.67
C VAL A 64 -2.85 -3.85 13.68
N THR A 65 -2.83 -4.41 14.89
CA THR A 65 -3.77 -4.01 15.95
C THR A 65 -3.66 -2.52 16.26
N GLY A 66 -2.44 -2.01 16.41
CA GLY A 66 -2.20 -0.58 16.66
C GLY A 66 -2.66 0.29 15.49
N LEU A 67 -2.41 -0.16 14.27
CA LEU A 67 -2.82 0.53 13.05
C LEU A 67 -4.34 0.61 12.95
N VAL A 68 -5.03 -0.50 13.19
CA VAL A 68 -6.50 -0.57 13.18
C VAL A 68 -7.10 0.34 14.25
N GLN A 69 -6.53 0.35 15.45
CA GLN A 69 -6.99 1.22 16.54
C GLN A 69 -6.88 2.70 16.15
N ARG A 70 -5.73 3.12 15.60
CA ARG A 70 -5.52 4.51 15.18
C ARG A 70 -6.46 4.91 14.04
N MET A 71 -6.64 4.06 13.06
CA MET A 71 -7.52 4.32 11.92
C MET A 71 -9.00 4.36 12.33
N THR A 72 -9.39 3.54 13.29
CA THR A 72 -10.73 3.58 13.87
C THR A 72 -10.96 4.91 14.58
N HIS A 73 -9.98 5.35 15.38
CA HIS A 73 -10.05 6.63 16.08
C HIS A 73 -10.14 7.82 15.11
N LEU A 74 -9.44 7.73 13.97
CA LEU A 74 -9.48 8.76 12.92
C LEU A 74 -10.78 8.74 12.10
N GLY A 75 -11.64 7.75 12.30
CA GLY A 75 -12.89 7.64 11.58
C GLY A 75 -12.75 7.15 10.14
N LEU A 76 -11.70 6.42 9.83
CA LEU A 76 -11.46 5.87 8.49
C LEU A 76 -12.00 4.47 8.31
N ILE A 77 -11.99 3.68 9.37
CA ILE A 77 -12.46 2.30 9.39
C ILE A 77 -13.29 2.03 10.65
N GLN A 78 -13.99 0.91 10.65
CA GLN A 78 -14.69 0.40 11.81
C GLN A 78 -14.51 -1.11 11.89
N ARG A 79 -14.45 -1.61 13.13
CA ARG A 79 -14.35 -3.04 13.39
C ARG A 79 -15.74 -3.59 13.70
N ARG A 80 -16.01 -4.80 13.22
CA ARG A 80 -17.21 -5.54 13.56
C ARG A 80 -16.82 -6.98 13.85
N PRO A 81 -17.40 -7.62 14.89
CA PRO A 81 -17.16 -9.04 15.11
C PRO A 81 -17.75 -9.86 13.96
N ASP A 82 -17.06 -10.95 13.62
CA ASP A 82 -17.56 -11.90 12.64
C ASP A 82 -18.86 -12.54 13.18
N PRO A 83 -19.94 -12.61 12.38
CA PRO A 83 -21.21 -13.21 12.83
C PRO A 83 -21.07 -14.68 13.23
N SER A 84 -20.14 -15.41 12.62
CA SER A 84 -19.92 -16.83 12.88
C SER A 84 -18.94 -17.10 14.01
N ASP A 85 -18.03 -16.17 14.30
CA ASP A 85 -17.02 -16.31 15.37
C ASP A 85 -16.67 -14.93 15.93
N LYS A 86 -17.24 -14.61 17.08
CA LYS A 86 -17.08 -13.31 17.74
C LYS A 86 -15.64 -13.00 18.17
N ARG A 87 -14.75 -14.00 18.18
CA ARG A 87 -13.33 -13.80 18.45
C ARG A 87 -12.59 -13.17 17.27
N VAL A 88 -13.17 -13.26 16.08
CA VAL A 88 -12.60 -12.70 14.83
C VAL A 88 -13.17 -11.32 14.61
N GLN A 89 -12.29 -10.35 14.48
CA GLN A 89 -12.66 -8.98 14.13
C GLN A 89 -12.47 -8.77 12.63
N ARG A 90 -13.50 -8.20 11.98
CA ARG A 90 -13.46 -7.83 10.58
C ARG A 90 -13.45 -6.31 10.47
N VAL A 91 -12.75 -5.82 9.44
CA VAL A 91 -12.51 -4.40 9.25
C VAL A 91 -13.28 -3.90 8.03
N PHE A 92 -13.99 -2.80 8.21
CA PHE A 92 -14.82 -2.18 7.18
C PHE A 92 -14.45 -0.71 7.03
N LEU A 93 -14.66 -0.15 5.85
CA LEU A 93 -14.47 1.27 5.60
C LEU A 93 -15.64 2.07 6.17
N THR A 94 -15.34 3.28 6.64
CA THR A 94 -16.34 4.31 6.84
C THR A 94 -16.55 5.04 5.52
N GLU A 95 -17.54 5.94 5.48
CA GLU A 95 -17.75 6.81 4.32
C GLU A 95 -16.50 7.64 4.02
N ARG A 96 -15.85 8.17 5.06
CA ARG A 96 -14.61 8.94 4.93
C ARG A 96 -13.47 8.09 4.37
N GLY A 97 -13.35 6.84 4.81
CA GLY A 97 -12.35 5.91 4.29
C GLY A 97 -12.57 5.58 2.81
N ARG A 98 -13.84 5.42 2.39
CA ARG A 98 -14.16 5.20 0.98
C ARG A 98 -13.84 6.41 0.11
N ALA A 99 -14.10 7.61 0.61
CA ALA A 99 -13.88 8.85 -0.15
C ALA A 99 -12.41 9.06 -0.51
N LEU A 100 -11.49 8.53 0.27
CA LEU A 100 -10.05 8.70 0.03
C LEU A 100 -9.53 7.89 -1.17
N GLU A 101 -10.27 6.91 -1.66
CA GLU A 101 -9.82 6.08 -2.79
C GLU A 101 -9.52 6.90 -4.03
N GLN A 102 -10.47 7.69 -4.48
CA GLN A 102 -10.31 8.51 -5.69
C GLN A 102 -9.26 9.59 -5.52
N ILE A 103 -9.20 10.20 -4.35
CA ILE A 103 -8.23 11.25 -4.03
C ILE A 103 -6.81 10.70 -4.10
N THR A 104 -6.56 9.56 -3.46
CA THR A 104 -5.21 8.98 -3.39
C THR A 104 -4.79 8.27 -4.67
N ALA A 105 -5.75 7.83 -5.49
CA ALA A 105 -5.45 7.26 -6.82
C ALA A 105 -4.73 8.28 -7.70
N VAL A 106 -5.12 9.54 -7.64
CA VAL A 106 -4.44 10.63 -8.36
C VAL A 106 -3.01 10.79 -7.86
N PHE A 107 -2.78 10.70 -6.57
CA PHE A 107 -1.43 10.79 -6.00
C PHE A 107 -0.53 9.64 -6.48
N GLU A 108 -1.05 8.43 -6.51
CA GLU A 108 -0.30 7.28 -7.00
C GLU A 108 0.09 7.44 -8.47
N GLU A 109 -0.84 7.90 -9.30
CA GLU A 109 -0.56 8.21 -10.72
C GLU A 109 0.53 9.27 -10.87
N GLU A 110 0.48 10.32 -10.06
CA GLU A 110 1.47 11.40 -10.09
C GLU A 110 2.86 10.93 -9.64
N VAL A 111 2.92 10.11 -8.60
CA VAL A 111 4.18 9.53 -8.12
C VAL A 111 4.80 8.63 -9.20
N ASN A 112 3.98 7.79 -9.82
CA ASN A 112 4.44 6.90 -10.90
C ASN A 112 4.90 7.70 -12.11
N ALA A 113 4.16 8.72 -12.51
CA ALA A 113 4.51 9.58 -13.63
C ALA A 113 5.82 10.34 -13.39
N HIS A 114 6.03 10.79 -12.16
CA HIS A 114 7.27 11.47 -11.77
C HIS A 114 8.48 10.53 -11.86
N ALA A 115 8.34 9.32 -11.31
CA ALA A 115 9.43 8.33 -11.34
C ALA A 115 9.77 7.90 -12.76
N LEU A 116 8.80 7.84 -13.66
CA LEU A 116 8.98 7.40 -15.04
C LEU A 116 9.02 8.56 -16.05
N ALA A 117 9.30 9.78 -15.57
CA ALA A 117 9.39 10.95 -16.43
C ALA A 117 10.46 10.74 -17.50
N GLY A 118 10.13 11.05 -18.75
CA GLY A 118 11.02 10.87 -19.87
C GLY A 118 11.03 9.48 -20.49
N PHE A 119 10.37 8.51 -19.89
CA PHE A 119 10.23 7.19 -20.48
C PHE A 119 9.24 7.24 -21.65
N SER A 120 9.58 6.57 -22.75
CA SER A 120 8.61 6.32 -23.81
C SER A 120 7.56 5.30 -23.33
N ALA A 121 6.45 5.18 -24.08
CA ALA A 121 5.44 4.17 -23.80
C ALA A 121 6.01 2.75 -23.81
N ASP A 122 6.85 2.44 -24.79
CA ASP A 122 7.52 1.14 -24.90
C ASP A 122 8.47 0.89 -23.73
N GLU A 123 9.22 1.89 -23.32
CA GLU A 123 10.13 1.79 -22.19
C GLU A 123 9.38 1.53 -20.87
N ARG A 124 8.22 2.14 -20.67
CA ARG A 124 7.37 1.89 -19.51
C ARG A 124 6.90 0.44 -19.46
N VAL A 125 6.40 -0.07 -20.57
CA VAL A 125 5.93 -1.46 -20.69
C VAL A 125 7.07 -2.43 -20.41
N PHE A 126 8.23 -2.18 -21.00
CA PHE A 126 9.42 -3.02 -20.85
C PHE A 126 9.92 -3.02 -19.40
N PHE A 127 9.98 -1.86 -18.79
CA PHE A 127 10.40 -1.69 -17.39
C PHE A 127 9.49 -2.49 -16.43
N LEU A 128 8.17 -2.35 -16.58
CA LEU A 128 7.21 -3.09 -15.75
C LEU A 128 7.34 -4.59 -15.96
N ARG A 129 7.54 -5.03 -17.19
CA ARG A 129 7.72 -6.46 -17.52
C ARG A 129 8.96 -7.03 -16.83
N LEU A 130 10.07 -6.29 -16.86
CA LEU A 130 11.32 -6.72 -16.23
C LEU A 130 11.21 -6.73 -14.71
N LEU A 131 10.57 -5.70 -14.11
CA LEU A 131 10.33 -5.67 -12.67
C LEU A 131 9.47 -6.85 -12.23
N THR A 132 8.39 -7.13 -12.96
CA THR A 132 7.48 -8.23 -12.66
C THR A 132 8.21 -9.56 -12.72
N ARG A 133 9.04 -9.76 -13.74
CA ARG A 133 9.83 -10.98 -13.89
C ARG A 133 10.83 -11.18 -12.76
N ALA A 134 11.51 -10.11 -12.36
CA ALA A 134 12.44 -10.14 -11.23
C ALA A 134 11.73 -10.49 -9.92
N LEU A 135 10.56 -9.88 -9.69
CA LEU A 135 9.75 -10.14 -8.51
C LEU A 135 9.31 -11.60 -8.48
N GLN A 136 8.80 -12.14 -9.58
CA GLN A 136 8.38 -13.53 -9.70
C GLN A 136 9.52 -14.51 -9.39
N ASN A 137 10.74 -14.21 -9.84
CA ASN A 137 11.92 -15.02 -9.52
C ASN A 137 12.17 -15.08 -8.02
N CYS A 138 12.04 -13.96 -7.33
CA CYS A 138 12.24 -13.89 -5.88
C CYS A 138 11.12 -14.56 -5.08
N GLU A 139 9.90 -14.57 -5.60
CA GLU A 139 8.77 -15.22 -4.96
C GLU A 139 8.77 -16.75 -5.14
N GLY A 140 9.69 -17.29 -5.92
CA GLY A 140 9.79 -18.72 -6.17
C GLY A 140 8.69 -19.29 -7.05
N LYS A 141 8.11 -18.47 -7.87
CA LYS A 141 7.02 -18.86 -8.77
C LYS A 141 7.47 -18.92 -10.23
#